data_927bd02be932018fb22092bc6ce7bc30
#
_entry.id   927bd02be932018fb22092bc6ce7bc30
#
_cell.length_a   1.000
_cell.length_b   1.000
_cell.length_c   1.000
_cell.angle_alpha   90.00
_cell.angle_beta   90.00
_cell.angle_gamma   90.00
#
_symmetry.space_group_name_H-M   'P 1'
#
loop_
_entity.id
_entity.type
_entity.pdbx_description
1 polymer ?
#
loop_
_entity_poly.entity_id
_entity_poly.type
_entity_poly.pdbx_seq_one_letter_code
_entity_poly.pdbx_strand_id
1 'polypeptide(L)'
;THKDITVAALNAGKHVMCEKPMAKTSDEAREMIDAAERNNKKLTIGYQNRFRADSQHLRKVTQRGDLGDIYYSKAQAIRRRAVPTWGVFLDEEKQGGGPLIDIGTHALDLTLWMMDNYEPESVMGSTFHKLGKQDNAANAWGSWDPDKFTVEDSAFGFIKMSNGATIILESSWALNSLDVDEAKCALSGTHGGADMKDGLRIHGESFGTLYTS
;
A
#
# COMPACT_ATOMS: atom_id res chain seq x y z
N THR A 1 -7.16 18.44 1.98
CA THR A 1 -8.47 18.43 1.26
C THR A 1 -9.35 17.27 1.73
N HIS A 2 -8.82 16.01 1.80
CA HIS A 2 -9.60 14.86 2.28
C HIS A 2 -10.12 15.09 3.70
N LYS A 3 -9.25 15.51 4.62
CA LYS A 3 -9.60 15.77 6.02
C LYS A 3 -10.71 16.81 6.13
N ASP A 4 -10.56 17.98 5.53
CA ASP A 4 -11.51 19.08 5.72
C ASP A 4 -12.92 18.74 5.21
N ILE A 5 -13.00 18.14 4.01
CA ILE A 5 -14.29 17.73 3.41
C ILE A 5 -14.92 16.60 4.22
N THR A 6 -14.13 15.61 4.63
CA THR A 6 -14.62 14.48 5.41
C THR A 6 -15.15 14.91 6.76
N VAL A 7 -14.39 15.72 7.50
CA VAL A 7 -14.82 16.25 8.83
C VAL A 7 -16.10 17.09 8.70
N ALA A 8 -16.17 17.96 7.69
CA ALA A 8 -17.37 18.76 7.44
C ALA A 8 -18.60 17.89 7.15
N ALA A 9 -18.46 16.85 6.32
CA ALA A 9 -19.55 15.94 5.99
C ALA A 9 -20.01 15.11 7.20
N LEU A 10 -19.05 14.60 8.00
CA LEU A 10 -19.34 13.87 9.24
C LEU A 10 -20.07 14.76 10.24
N ASN A 11 -19.62 16.01 10.43
CA ASN A 11 -20.26 16.99 11.30
C ASN A 11 -21.68 17.38 10.80
N ALA A 12 -21.91 17.31 9.49
CA ALA A 12 -23.25 17.46 8.90
C ALA A 12 -24.09 16.18 9.00
N GLY A 13 -23.66 15.19 9.76
CA GLY A 13 -24.41 13.96 10.03
C GLY A 13 -24.43 12.93 8.89
N LYS A 14 -23.47 13.00 7.96
CA LYS A 14 -23.36 12.05 6.84
C LYS A 14 -22.39 10.92 7.13
N HIS A 15 -22.67 9.72 6.61
CA HIS A 15 -21.64 8.70 6.46
C HIS A 15 -20.71 9.08 5.30
N VAL A 16 -19.42 8.77 5.41
CA VAL A 16 -18.43 9.19 4.43
C VAL A 16 -17.63 8.00 3.92
N MET A 17 -17.47 7.92 2.62
CA MET A 17 -16.43 7.16 1.93
C MET A 17 -15.41 8.16 1.39
N CYS A 18 -14.17 8.08 1.86
CA CYS A 18 -13.08 8.93 1.43
C CYS A 18 -12.10 8.12 0.57
N GLU A 19 -11.60 8.71 -0.51
CA GLU A 19 -10.53 8.11 -1.30
C GLU A 19 -9.22 8.01 -0.50
N LYS A 20 -8.38 7.08 -0.92
CA LYS A 20 -7.02 6.95 -0.40
C LYS A 20 -6.11 8.06 -0.97
N PRO A 21 -5.06 8.46 -0.27
CA PRO A 21 -4.78 8.16 1.13
C PRO A 21 -5.80 8.84 2.05
N MET A 22 -6.01 8.30 3.24
CA MET A 22 -6.96 8.87 4.20
C MET A 22 -6.68 10.36 4.44
N ALA A 23 -5.42 10.69 4.73
CA ALA A 23 -4.94 12.04 4.96
C ALA A 23 -3.44 12.14 4.63
N LYS A 24 -2.86 13.32 4.67
CA LYS A 24 -1.41 13.53 4.48
C LYS A 24 -0.61 13.20 5.75
N THR A 25 -1.22 13.36 6.91
CA THR A 25 -0.59 13.13 8.23
C THR A 25 -1.46 12.27 9.13
N SER A 26 -0.84 11.65 10.13
CA SER A 26 -1.55 10.89 11.16
C SER A 26 -2.50 11.75 11.98
N ASP A 27 -2.15 13.01 12.24
CA ASP A 27 -3.01 13.92 13.00
C ASP A 27 -4.28 14.28 12.21
N GLU A 28 -4.16 14.58 10.91
CA GLU A 28 -5.32 14.77 10.04
C GLU A 28 -6.22 13.52 9.99
N ALA A 29 -5.63 12.33 9.92
CA ALA A 29 -6.39 11.07 9.95
C ALA A 29 -7.12 10.89 11.28
N ARG A 30 -6.48 11.22 12.40
CA ARG A 30 -7.10 11.17 13.73
C ARG A 30 -8.28 12.11 13.85
N GLU A 31 -8.16 13.35 13.36
CA GLU A 31 -9.28 14.31 13.31
C GLU A 31 -10.50 13.73 12.56
N MET A 32 -10.26 12.99 11.47
CA MET A 32 -11.34 12.35 10.71
C MET A 32 -12.00 11.23 11.50
N ILE A 33 -11.21 10.40 12.21
CA ILE A 33 -11.73 9.32 13.08
C ILE A 33 -12.55 9.92 14.22
N ASP A 34 -12.00 10.90 14.93
CA ASP A 34 -12.68 11.57 16.05
C ASP A 34 -14.00 12.21 15.60
N ALA A 35 -14.03 12.78 14.39
CA ALA A 35 -15.27 13.34 13.84
C ALA A 35 -16.31 12.25 13.53
N ALA A 36 -15.89 11.10 13.04
CA ALA A 36 -16.77 9.96 12.77
C ALA A 36 -17.38 9.41 14.08
N GLU A 37 -16.55 9.20 15.09
CA GLU A 37 -16.95 8.70 16.40
C GLU A 37 -17.90 9.68 17.11
N ARG A 38 -17.50 10.95 17.23
CA ARG A 38 -18.27 12.01 17.88
C ARG A 38 -19.68 12.18 17.31
N ASN A 39 -19.81 12.00 16.00
CA ASN A 39 -21.11 12.12 15.30
C ASN A 39 -21.84 10.77 15.13
N ASN A 40 -21.26 9.66 15.60
CA ASN A 40 -21.76 8.30 15.39
C ASN A 40 -22.05 8.03 13.91
N LYS A 41 -21.07 8.34 13.05
CA LYS A 41 -21.14 8.13 11.60
C LYS A 41 -20.07 7.16 11.13
N LYS A 42 -20.34 6.46 10.05
CA LYS A 42 -19.37 5.56 9.43
C LYS A 42 -18.44 6.36 8.54
N LEU A 43 -17.13 6.10 8.70
CA LEU A 43 -16.06 6.52 7.80
C LEU A 43 -15.41 5.28 7.23
N THR A 44 -15.24 5.23 5.92
CA THR A 44 -14.46 4.19 5.24
C THR A 44 -13.50 4.82 4.24
N ILE A 45 -12.37 4.18 4.04
CA ILE A 45 -11.33 4.64 3.10
C ILE A 45 -11.31 3.71 1.89
N GLY A 46 -11.12 4.27 0.70
CA GLY A 46 -11.20 3.59 -0.60
C GLY A 46 -10.03 2.66 -0.91
N TYR A 47 -9.74 1.69 -0.04
CA TYR A 47 -8.77 0.62 -0.31
C TYR A 47 -9.40 -0.50 -1.13
N GLN A 48 -9.73 -0.19 -2.39
CA GLN A 48 -10.50 -1.05 -3.30
C GLN A 48 -9.83 -2.40 -3.59
N ASN A 49 -8.50 -2.50 -3.45
CA ASN A 49 -7.77 -3.75 -3.69
C ASN A 49 -8.16 -4.87 -2.72
N ARG A 50 -8.70 -4.55 -1.55
CA ARG A 50 -9.29 -5.55 -0.63
C ARG A 50 -10.49 -6.29 -1.22
N PHE A 51 -11.20 -5.68 -2.18
CA PHE A 51 -12.43 -6.20 -2.77
C PHE A 51 -12.23 -6.95 -4.09
N ARG A 52 -10.99 -7.09 -4.55
CA ARG A 52 -10.66 -7.94 -5.70
C ARG A 52 -10.93 -9.42 -5.36
N ALA A 53 -11.32 -10.21 -6.35
CA ALA A 53 -11.65 -11.63 -6.15
C ALA A 53 -10.47 -12.44 -5.58
N ASP A 54 -9.26 -12.20 -6.08
CA ASP A 54 -8.02 -12.82 -5.60
C ASP A 54 -7.71 -12.42 -4.15
N SER A 55 -7.87 -11.12 -3.81
CA SER A 55 -7.68 -10.62 -2.44
C SER A 55 -8.68 -11.21 -1.47
N GLN A 56 -9.96 -11.29 -1.85
CA GLN A 56 -11.00 -11.90 -1.03
C GLN A 56 -10.78 -13.41 -0.84
N HIS A 57 -10.25 -14.09 -1.85
CA HIS A 57 -9.90 -15.50 -1.73
C HIS A 57 -8.73 -15.70 -0.77
N LEU A 58 -7.63 -14.94 -0.98
CA LEU A 58 -6.45 -15.02 -0.10
C LEU A 58 -6.81 -14.68 1.35
N ARG A 59 -7.66 -13.65 1.58
CA ARG A 59 -8.12 -13.32 2.94
C ARG A 59 -8.83 -14.48 3.62
N LYS A 60 -9.64 -15.24 2.90
CA LYS A 60 -10.28 -16.46 3.47
C LYS A 60 -9.25 -17.52 3.83
N VAL A 61 -8.22 -17.71 3.02
CA VAL A 61 -7.12 -18.66 3.29
C VAL A 61 -6.36 -18.25 4.57
N THR A 62 -6.01 -16.96 4.70
CA THR A 62 -5.29 -16.46 5.90
C THR A 62 -6.17 -16.52 7.14
N GLN A 63 -7.46 -16.14 7.06
CA GLN A 63 -8.39 -16.19 8.18
C GLN A 63 -8.67 -17.63 8.67
N ARG A 64 -8.61 -18.60 7.78
CA ARG A 64 -8.76 -20.03 8.13
C ARG A 64 -7.50 -20.60 8.79
N GLY A 65 -6.38 -19.88 8.74
CA GLY A 65 -5.11 -20.30 9.30
C GLY A 65 -4.32 -21.27 8.42
N ASP A 66 -4.68 -21.42 7.15
CA ASP A 66 -4.06 -22.40 6.26
C ASP A 66 -2.57 -22.14 6.03
N LEU A 67 -2.11 -20.90 6.19
CA LEU A 67 -0.70 -20.54 6.08
C LEU A 67 0.07 -20.71 7.39
N GLY A 68 -0.61 -20.96 8.51
CA GLY A 68 0.01 -20.95 9.85
C GLY A 68 0.39 -19.53 10.29
N ASP A 69 1.46 -19.41 11.09
CA ASP A 69 1.99 -18.12 11.53
C ASP A 69 2.72 -17.44 10.38
N ILE A 70 2.18 -16.33 9.88
CA ILE A 70 2.80 -15.53 8.83
C ILE A 70 3.92 -14.71 9.46
N TYR A 71 5.17 -15.09 9.20
CA TYR A 71 6.37 -14.45 9.77
C TYR A 71 7.13 -13.55 8.79
N TYR A 72 6.85 -13.67 7.49
CA TYR A 72 7.47 -12.86 6.46
C TYR A 72 6.44 -12.47 5.41
N SER A 73 6.52 -11.23 4.95
CA SER A 73 5.71 -10.77 3.82
C SER A 73 6.43 -9.70 2.99
N LYS A 74 6.00 -9.56 1.75
CA LYS A 74 6.44 -8.53 0.82
C LYS A 74 5.22 -7.74 0.35
N ALA A 75 5.25 -6.43 0.53
CA ALA A 75 4.28 -5.48 0.00
C ALA A 75 4.91 -4.79 -1.22
N GLN A 76 4.38 -5.01 -2.42
CA GLN A 76 4.99 -4.53 -3.64
C GLN A 76 4.07 -3.62 -4.44
N ALA A 77 4.60 -2.43 -4.78
CA ALA A 77 3.96 -1.43 -5.61
C ALA A 77 5.02 -0.76 -6.49
N ILE A 78 5.47 -1.47 -7.53
CA ILE A 78 6.56 -1.04 -8.40
C ILE A 78 6.09 -0.89 -9.83
N ARG A 79 6.37 0.28 -10.40
CA ARG A 79 6.26 0.59 -11.83
C ARG A 79 7.65 0.81 -12.42
N ARG A 80 7.83 0.41 -13.67
CA ARG A 80 9.11 0.65 -14.36
C ARG A 80 9.29 2.12 -14.72
N ARG A 81 8.32 2.72 -15.39
CA ARG A 81 8.30 4.13 -15.84
C ARG A 81 6.85 4.57 -16.04
N ALA A 82 6.12 4.76 -14.95
CA ALA A 82 4.73 5.19 -14.96
C ALA A 82 4.48 6.18 -13.82
N VAL A 83 5.19 7.31 -13.95
CA VAL A 83 5.03 8.48 -13.08
C VAL A 83 3.75 9.20 -13.46
N PRO A 84 2.81 9.45 -12.54
CA PRO A 84 1.62 10.24 -12.82
C PRO A 84 1.98 11.71 -13.03
N THR A 85 1.74 12.21 -14.24
CA THR A 85 2.14 13.58 -14.65
C THR A 85 1.00 14.58 -14.58
N TRP A 86 -0.15 14.18 -14.08
CA TRP A 86 -1.36 15.01 -13.93
C TRP A 86 -1.65 15.39 -12.48
N GLY A 87 -2.55 16.35 -12.29
CA GLY A 87 -3.01 16.76 -10.97
C GLY A 87 -1.90 17.32 -10.11
N VAL A 88 -1.82 16.83 -8.86
CA VAL A 88 -0.86 17.30 -7.84
C VAL A 88 0.16 16.25 -7.41
N PHE A 89 0.24 15.11 -8.12
CA PHE A 89 1.06 13.96 -7.70
C PHE A 89 2.53 14.29 -7.49
N LEU A 90 3.09 15.24 -8.23
CA LEU A 90 4.50 15.61 -8.15
C LEU A 90 4.81 16.71 -7.13
N ASP A 91 3.79 17.28 -6.50
CA ASP A 91 3.87 18.39 -5.56
C ASP A 91 3.73 17.85 -4.12
N GLU A 92 4.85 17.81 -3.37
CA GLU A 92 4.90 17.28 -2.01
C GLU A 92 3.96 18.01 -1.05
N GLU A 93 3.86 19.33 -1.16
CA GLU A 93 3.00 20.12 -0.27
C GLU A 93 1.53 19.75 -0.42
N LYS A 94 1.08 19.49 -1.65
CA LYS A 94 -0.32 19.16 -1.93
C LYS A 94 -0.62 17.67 -1.79
N GLN A 95 0.29 16.81 -2.25
CA GLN A 95 0.11 15.35 -2.29
C GLN A 95 0.48 14.69 -0.96
N GLY A 96 1.53 15.19 -0.27
CA GLY A 96 2.04 14.64 0.97
C GLY A 96 3.16 13.61 0.79
N GLY A 97 3.49 13.23 -0.43
CA GLY A 97 4.56 12.28 -0.80
C GLY A 97 4.34 11.68 -2.17
N GLY A 98 5.27 10.88 -2.64
CA GLY A 98 5.27 10.26 -3.96
C GLY A 98 4.67 8.85 -3.97
N PRO A 99 5.37 7.86 -4.59
CA PRO A 99 4.85 6.50 -4.73
C PRO A 99 4.53 5.82 -3.41
N LEU A 100 5.20 6.15 -2.31
CA LEU A 100 4.93 5.53 -1.02
C LEU A 100 3.48 5.78 -0.58
N ILE A 101 3.04 7.03 -0.60
CA ILE A 101 1.69 7.41 -0.20
C ILE A 101 0.64 7.16 -1.30
N ASP A 102 1.06 7.11 -2.58
CA ASP A 102 0.14 6.87 -3.70
C ASP A 102 -0.15 5.39 -3.92
N ILE A 103 0.87 4.60 -4.24
CA ILE A 103 0.71 3.18 -4.57
C ILE A 103 1.21 2.23 -3.50
N GLY A 104 2.25 2.61 -2.74
CA GLY A 104 2.78 1.83 -1.63
C GLY A 104 1.75 1.60 -0.53
N THR A 105 0.91 2.59 -0.27
CA THR A 105 -0.20 2.49 0.68
C THR A 105 -1.18 1.35 0.33
N HIS A 106 -1.43 1.09 -0.95
CA HIS A 106 -2.28 -0.02 -1.39
C HIS A 106 -1.67 -1.39 -1.10
N ALA A 107 -0.37 -1.54 -1.38
CA ALA A 107 0.33 -2.81 -1.13
C ALA A 107 0.49 -3.06 0.36
N LEU A 108 0.84 -2.02 1.13
CA LEU A 108 0.96 -2.12 2.58
C LEU A 108 -0.38 -2.43 3.25
N ASP A 109 -1.44 -1.71 2.89
CA ASP A 109 -2.80 -1.94 3.40
C ASP A 109 -3.24 -3.39 3.15
N LEU A 110 -3.05 -3.87 1.92
CA LEU A 110 -3.41 -5.24 1.56
C LEU A 110 -2.60 -6.27 2.38
N THR A 111 -1.31 -6.05 2.56
CA THR A 111 -0.42 -6.94 3.32
C THR A 111 -0.81 -6.99 4.79
N LEU A 112 -0.99 -5.84 5.45
CA LEU A 112 -1.42 -5.75 6.84
C LEU A 112 -2.78 -6.42 7.04
N TRP A 113 -3.70 -6.22 6.09
CA TRP A 113 -5.02 -6.85 6.13
C TRP A 113 -4.94 -8.37 5.98
N MET A 114 -4.09 -8.89 5.10
CA MET A 114 -3.90 -10.34 4.96
C MET A 114 -3.28 -10.96 6.22
N MET A 115 -2.30 -10.27 6.84
CA MET A 115 -1.64 -10.72 8.06
C MET A 115 -2.52 -10.56 9.31
N ASP A 116 -3.58 -9.75 9.23
CA ASP A 116 -4.39 -9.31 10.39
C ASP A 116 -3.53 -8.71 11.52
N ASN A 117 -2.50 -7.97 11.14
CA ASN A 117 -1.52 -7.40 12.06
C ASN A 117 -1.20 -5.95 11.67
N TYR A 118 -1.50 -5.01 12.57
CA TYR A 118 -1.35 -3.56 12.36
C TYR A 118 -0.43 -2.92 13.41
N GLU A 119 0.37 -3.72 14.10
CA GLU A 119 1.22 -3.26 15.21
C GLU A 119 2.71 -3.33 14.82
N PRO A 120 3.28 -2.30 14.16
CA PRO A 120 4.71 -2.24 13.90
C PRO A 120 5.48 -1.95 15.18
N GLU A 121 6.60 -2.67 15.40
CA GLU A 121 7.58 -2.40 16.45
C GLU A 121 8.62 -1.38 16.02
N SER A 122 9.14 -1.55 14.79
CA SER A 122 10.15 -0.66 14.23
C SER A 122 10.09 -0.63 12.71
N VAL A 123 10.52 0.50 12.15
CA VAL A 123 10.58 0.73 10.70
C VAL A 123 11.93 1.32 10.35
N MET A 124 12.56 0.76 9.31
CA MET A 124 13.74 1.32 8.67
C MET A 124 13.49 1.42 7.16
N GLY A 125 13.90 2.51 6.55
CA GLY A 125 13.68 2.67 5.11
C GLY A 125 14.51 3.79 4.49
N SER A 126 14.42 3.88 3.17
CA SER A 126 15.06 4.91 2.36
C SER A 126 14.12 5.40 1.27
N THR A 127 14.16 6.70 1.02
CA THR A 127 13.50 7.34 -0.11
C THR A 127 14.52 7.86 -1.11
N PHE A 128 14.14 7.91 -2.38
CA PHE A 128 15.02 8.34 -3.46
C PHE A 128 14.34 9.35 -4.37
N HIS A 129 15.14 10.36 -4.79
CA HIS A 129 14.77 11.39 -5.76
C HIS A 129 15.77 11.31 -6.92
N LYS A 130 15.76 10.20 -7.68
CA LYS A 130 16.78 9.92 -8.68
C LYS A 130 16.28 10.06 -10.11
N LEU A 131 15.19 9.38 -10.43
CA LEU A 131 14.66 9.36 -11.79
C LEU A 131 13.72 10.53 -12.06
N GLY A 132 13.02 11.02 -11.04
CA GLY A 132 12.17 12.20 -11.14
C GLY A 132 12.92 13.49 -11.47
N LYS A 133 14.23 13.55 -11.18
CA LYS A 133 15.11 14.71 -11.48
C LYS A 133 15.81 14.63 -12.83
N GLN A 134 15.50 13.64 -13.66
CA GLN A 134 16.10 13.50 -14.99
C GLN A 134 15.30 14.25 -16.05
N ASP A 135 16.01 15.03 -16.87
CA ASP A 135 15.44 15.64 -18.07
C ASP A 135 15.12 14.58 -19.12
N ASN A 136 14.02 14.79 -19.85
CA ASN A 136 13.63 13.97 -20.98
C ASN A 136 13.55 12.47 -20.69
N ALA A 137 13.24 12.09 -19.45
CA ALA A 137 13.11 10.70 -19.07
C ALA A 137 11.89 10.06 -19.76
N ALA A 138 12.06 8.85 -20.27
CA ALA A 138 10.95 8.09 -20.84
C ALA A 138 9.91 7.75 -19.76
N ASN A 139 8.63 7.92 -20.07
CA ASN A 139 7.50 7.64 -19.18
C ASN A 139 6.26 7.22 -19.96
N ALA A 140 5.48 6.31 -19.43
CA ALA A 140 4.26 5.80 -20.06
C ALA A 140 3.16 6.88 -20.19
N TRP A 141 3.16 7.89 -19.30
CA TRP A 141 2.08 8.89 -19.21
C TRP A 141 2.57 10.33 -19.51
N GLY A 142 3.54 10.45 -20.42
CA GLY A 142 4.08 11.73 -20.84
C GLY A 142 5.22 12.24 -19.99
N SER A 143 5.78 13.38 -20.38
CA SER A 143 6.91 14.00 -19.69
C SER A 143 6.47 14.76 -18.45
N TRP A 144 7.40 14.97 -17.54
CA TRP A 144 7.27 15.87 -16.39
C TRP A 144 8.32 16.96 -16.42
N ASP A 145 8.12 17.97 -15.60
CA ASP A 145 9.09 19.03 -15.33
C ASP A 145 9.91 18.61 -14.08
N PRO A 146 11.21 18.30 -14.20
CA PRO A 146 12.03 17.86 -13.07
C PRO A 146 12.11 18.87 -11.92
N ASP A 147 11.95 20.17 -12.20
CA ASP A 147 11.97 21.21 -11.18
C ASP A 147 10.69 21.19 -10.32
N LYS A 148 9.58 20.71 -10.88
CA LYS A 148 8.30 20.57 -10.18
C LYS A 148 8.11 19.19 -9.52
N PHE A 149 9.02 18.28 -9.73
CA PHE A 149 9.00 16.95 -9.11
C PHE A 149 9.64 17.03 -7.72
N THR A 150 8.85 17.28 -6.70
CA THR A 150 9.33 17.54 -5.32
C THR A 150 9.21 16.34 -4.38
N VAL A 151 8.42 15.33 -4.77
CA VAL A 151 8.25 14.09 -4.00
C VAL A 151 9.34 13.04 -4.33
N GLU A 152 9.46 12.00 -3.52
CA GLU A 152 10.29 10.85 -3.85
C GLU A 152 9.76 10.12 -5.10
N ASP A 153 10.64 9.47 -5.87
CA ASP A 153 10.28 8.59 -7.00
C ASP A 153 10.32 7.10 -6.63
N SER A 154 10.95 6.79 -5.49
CA SER A 154 11.07 5.43 -4.96
C SER A 154 11.22 5.45 -3.43
N ALA A 155 10.64 4.46 -2.77
CA ALA A 155 10.76 4.22 -1.33
C ALA A 155 10.83 2.72 -1.05
N PHE A 156 11.76 2.33 -0.18
CA PHE A 156 11.94 0.93 0.23
C PHE A 156 12.06 0.86 1.74
N GLY A 157 11.41 -0.13 2.34
CA GLY A 157 11.34 -0.24 3.80
C GLY A 157 11.38 -1.66 4.30
N PHE A 158 11.88 -1.78 5.52
CA PHE A 158 11.84 -2.96 6.35
C PHE A 158 11.01 -2.63 7.58
N ILE A 159 9.95 -3.39 7.82
CA ILE A 159 9.04 -3.19 8.95
C ILE A 159 9.08 -4.44 9.81
N LYS A 160 9.48 -4.29 11.07
CA LYS A 160 9.36 -5.35 12.07
C LYS A 160 8.06 -5.15 12.82
N MET A 161 7.25 -6.19 12.87
CA MET A 161 5.98 -6.20 13.59
C MET A 161 6.19 -6.65 15.04
N SER A 162 5.28 -6.25 15.95
CA SER A 162 5.36 -6.57 17.39
C SER A 162 5.33 -8.08 17.70
N ASN A 163 4.72 -8.88 16.83
CA ASN A 163 4.73 -10.34 16.92
C ASN A 163 5.99 -11.01 16.32
N GLY A 164 6.98 -10.22 15.90
CA GLY A 164 8.22 -10.70 15.29
C GLY A 164 8.17 -10.88 13.76
N ALA A 165 7.03 -10.77 13.13
CA ALA A 165 6.93 -10.85 11.68
C ALA A 165 7.62 -9.66 11.00
N THR A 166 8.02 -9.87 9.75
CA THR A 166 8.72 -8.86 8.94
C THR A 166 7.98 -8.59 7.65
N ILE A 167 7.87 -7.30 7.29
CA ILE A 167 7.35 -6.86 5.99
C ILE A 167 8.45 -6.12 5.24
N ILE A 168 8.72 -6.52 4.00
CA ILE A 168 9.51 -5.75 3.05
C ILE A 168 8.55 -4.92 2.20
N LEU A 169 8.71 -3.61 2.25
CA LEU A 169 7.91 -2.67 1.47
C LEU A 169 8.73 -2.12 0.31
N GLU A 170 8.20 -2.24 -0.89
CA GLU A 170 8.79 -1.70 -2.11
C GLU A 170 7.76 -0.83 -2.83
N SER A 171 8.10 0.43 -3.06
CA SER A 171 7.23 1.37 -3.77
C SER A 171 8.02 2.25 -4.72
N SER A 172 7.66 2.29 -5.99
CA SER A 172 8.31 3.14 -6.97
C SER A 172 7.41 3.40 -8.18
N TRP A 173 7.41 4.64 -8.66
CA TRP A 173 6.82 4.98 -9.95
C TRP A 173 7.77 4.77 -11.12
N ALA A 174 9.07 4.70 -10.86
CA ALA A 174 10.10 4.71 -11.89
C ALA A 174 11.34 3.92 -11.49
N LEU A 175 11.20 2.63 -11.29
CA LEU A 175 12.34 1.76 -11.04
C LEU A 175 12.81 1.11 -12.35
N ASN A 176 14.13 1.11 -12.61
CA ASN A 176 14.70 0.43 -13.76
C ASN A 176 14.78 -1.10 -13.53
N SER A 177 13.62 -1.73 -13.50
CA SER A 177 13.46 -3.16 -13.29
C SER A 177 12.34 -3.70 -14.18
N LEU A 178 12.42 -4.98 -14.53
CA LEU A 178 11.32 -5.75 -15.13
C LEU A 178 10.52 -6.51 -14.07
N ASP A 179 11.04 -6.60 -12.85
CA ASP A 179 10.31 -7.14 -11.70
C ASP A 179 9.38 -6.06 -11.13
N VAL A 180 8.28 -5.86 -11.81
CA VAL A 180 7.28 -4.84 -11.50
C VAL A 180 5.96 -5.50 -11.13
N ASP A 181 5.29 -4.95 -10.13
CA ASP A 181 3.95 -5.34 -9.75
C ASP A 181 3.32 -4.22 -8.91
N GLU A 182 2.00 -4.12 -8.91
CA GLU A 182 1.31 -3.03 -8.21
C GLU A 182 0.17 -3.57 -7.35
N ALA A 183 0.16 -3.11 -6.09
CA ALA A 183 -0.82 -3.50 -5.10
C ALA A 183 -0.91 -5.02 -4.90
N LYS A 184 0.25 -5.65 -4.70
CA LYS A 184 0.41 -7.07 -4.49
C LYS A 184 1.10 -7.36 -3.16
N CYS A 185 0.85 -8.56 -2.65
CA CYS A 185 1.60 -9.08 -1.52
C CYS A 185 2.06 -10.52 -1.78
N ALA A 186 3.15 -10.89 -1.12
CA ALA A 186 3.57 -12.27 -0.95
C ALA A 186 3.64 -12.56 0.56
N LEU A 187 3.23 -13.75 0.96
CA LEU A 187 3.13 -14.17 2.35
C LEU A 187 3.86 -15.50 2.54
N SER A 188 4.67 -15.61 3.59
CA SER A 188 5.29 -16.87 3.99
C SER A 188 4.90 -17.16 5.44
N GLY A 189 4.23 -18.26 5.64
CA GLY A 189 3.81 -18.77 6.94
C GLY A 189 4.45 -20.12 7.25
N THR A 190 4.21 -20.61 8.45
CA THR A 190 4.79 -21.88 8.95
C THR A 190 4.18 -23.13 8.31
N HIS A 191 2.97 -23.02 7.76
CA HIS A 191 2.28 -24.17 7.10
C HIS A 191 2.17 -23.98 5.58
N GLY A 192 2.42 -22.80 5.06
CA GLY A 192 2.33 -22.52 3.64
C GLY A 192 2.61 -21.06 3.33
N GLY A 193 2.43 -20.69 2.08
CA GLY A 193 2.63 -19.33 1.61
C GLY A 193 1.67 -18.96 0.50
N ALA A 194 1.73 -17.72 0.08
CA ALA A 194 0.98 -17.24 -1.07
C ALA A 194 1.73 -16.11 -1.78
N ASP A 195 1.56 -15.99 -3.08
CA ASP A 195 1.95 -14.82 -3.85
C ASP A 195 0.81 -14.39 -4.80
N MET A 196 0.81 -13.11 -5.14
CA MET A 196 -0.18 -12.52 -6.05
C MET A 196 0.44 -12.07 -7.38
N LYS A 197 1.73 -12.34 -7.61
CA LYS A 197 2.40 -12.07 -8.88
C LYS A 197 1.80 -12.99 -9.94
N ASP A 198 1.57 -12.53 -11.14
CA ASP A 198 0.96 -13.33 -12.22
C ASP A 198 -0.33 -14.10 -11.85
N GLY A 199 -1.11 -13.58 -10.93
CA GLY A 199 -2.29 -14.20 -10.35
C GLY A 199 -2.04 -14.77 -8.95
N LEU A 200 -3.12 -15.14 -8.25
CA LEU A 200 -3.01 -15.72 -6.91
C LEU A 200 -2.52 -17.17 -6.98
N ARG A 201 -1.47 -17.45 -6.23
CA ARG A 201 -0.94 -18.80 -6.00
C ARG A 201 -0.85 -19.08 -4.51
N ILE A 202 -1.27 -20.26 -4.11
CA ILE A 202 -1.14 -20.78 -2.75
C ILE A 202 -0.13 -21.92 -2.76
N HIS A 203 0.87 -21.84 -1.89
CA HIS A 203 1.96 -22.79 -1.76
C HIS A 203 1.79 -23.58 -0.47
N GLY A 204 1.94 -24.88 -0.54
CA GLY A 204 1.83 -25.76 0.62
C GLY A 204 2.62 -27.03 0.48
N GLU A 205 2.47 -27.89 1.50
CA GLU A 205 3.05 -29.22 1.54
C GLU A 205 1.95 -30.22 1.91
N SER A 206 1.95 -31.37 1.27
CA SER A 206 1.06 -32.47 1.58
C SER A 206 1.81 -33.78 1.41
N PHE A 207 1.83 -34.60 2.47
CA PHE A 207 2.49 -35.92 2.47
C PHE A 207 3.96 -35.87 2.03
N GLY A 208 4.71 -34.84 2.44
CA GLY A 208 6.12 -34.65 2.06
C GLY A 208 6.33 -34.11 0.64
N THR A 209 5.28 -33.70 -0.06
CA THR A 209 5.33 -33.14 -1.42
C THR A 209 4.88 -31.69 -1.42
N LEU A 210 5.71 -30.83 -2.00
CA LEU A 210 5.38 -29.42 -2.21
C LEU A 210 4.37 -29.29 -3.36
N TYR A 211 3.37 -28.42 -3.17
CA TYR A 211 2.42 -28.09 -4.22
C TYR A 211 2.20 -26.57 -4.36
N THR A 212 1.73 -26.17 -5.51
CA THR A 212 1.23 -24.81 -5.79
C THR A 212 -0.14 -24.91 -6.46
N SER A 213 -1.10 -24.23 -5.90
CA SER A 213 -2.46 -24.13 -6.40
C SER A 213 -2.74 -22.72 -6.89
#